data_c17235c423d6d1912f5ca71e85bdff4d
#
_entry.id   c17235c423d6d1912f5ca71e85bdff4d
#
_cell.length_a   1.000
_cell.length_b   1.000
_cell.length_c   1.000
_cell.angle_alpha   90.00
_cell.angle_beta   90.00
_cell.angle_gamma   90.00
#
_symmetry.space_group_name_H-M   'P 1'
#
loop_
_entity.id
_entity.type
_entity.pdbx_description
1 polymer ?
#
loop_
_entity_poly.entity_id
_entity_poly.type
_entity_poly.pdbx_seq_one_letter_code
_entity_poly.pdbx_strand_id
1 'polypeptide(L)'
;MASLTGNPKFDYLEGTSASDTISALDGNDIIYANSGDDFLQGDGGKDKICGDQGNDSIFGGADDDILWGGKGRDLIVGNSGNDIIYGGVDSDTITGGEGDDIFAIAKGSGGTTLATADYISDFGNGNDKIRLLNGLTFEDLNIQQGSDANSNSTIIQDKLTGEYLAVLPGVNSSSINPNNFTTHISGNAVTDWNATTLDAVRTASTAPPLASRNMAMVHGAIYDAVNSISKKYSPYRVQIDAPEGASEEAATAAAAHRVLVSLYPAQAVKFNEAYASSLAKIADGKSKDDGIALGEKVADDMISWRSTDGATKVVAYTPTNELGTWVPTPPALASALLPQWPDVTPFAMTSGSQFRPAGPPALDSAKYGEELNYVKEIGKIDSLTRTPDQTVIAKFWANGAGTFTPPGHWNQIAQDASALTGKSLEDAARLFALLNIAQADAAISSWDAKYQYKLWRPVTAIREADKDNNPNTIADPQWTPLLVTPPFPEYTSGHSTFSGAAEPVMNSVFGSDFGFADKGDKTVNSLRTFDNFAQAADESGISRLYGGIHFMTANVDGLSSGRNVGNYVVQNFLKA
;
A
#
# COMPACT_ATOMS: atom_id res chain seq x y z
N MET A 1 -27.37 20.02 -3.57
CA MET A 1 -27.08 20.42 -2.19
C MET A 1 -27.45 19.27 -1.28
N ALA A 2 -26.48 18.53 -0.77
CA ALA A 2 -26.67 17.56 0.29
C ALA A 2 -26.19 18.15 1.62
N SER A 3 -26.68 17.59 2.73
CA SER A 3 -26.08 17.78 4.05
C SER A 3 -25.75 16.41 4.60
N LEU A 4 -24.47 16.10 4.70
CA LEU A 4 -23.96 14.85 5.19
C LEU A 4 -23.32 15.05 6.55
N THR A 5 -23.61 14.16 7.50
CA THR A 5 -22.97 14.17 8.81
C THR A 5 -22.51 12.75 9.11
N GLY A 6 -21.25 12.60 9.45
CA GLY A 6 -20.63 11.34 9.83
C GLY A 6 -21.01 10.89 11.24
N ASN A 7 -20.21 10.01 11.78
CA ASN A 7 -20.33 9.50 13.15
C ASN A 7 -18.93 9.54 13.81
N PRO A 8 -18.78 9.45 15.15
CA PRO A 8 -17.47 9.54 15.82
C PRO A 8 -16.60 8.30 15.60
N LYS A 9 -16.37 7.91 14.35
CA LYS A 9 -15.47 6.85 13.88
C LYS A 9 -15.12 7.15 12.44
N PHE A 10 -14.22 6.34 11.86
CA PHE A 10 -13.92 6.46 10.43
C PHE A 10 -15.17 6.50 9.56
N ASP A 11 -15.32 7.57 8.78
CA ASP A 11 -16.35 7.74 7.77
C ASP A 11 -15.72 7.96 6.37
N TYR A 12 -16.43 7.52 5.36
CA TYR A 12 -16.20 7.92 3.99
C TYR A 12 -17.43 8.67 3.49
N LEU A 13 -17.28 9.98 3.27
CA LEU A 13 -18.35 10.87 2.89
C LEU A 13 -18.11 11.37 1.46
N GLU A 14 -19.08 11.18 0.59
CA GLU A 14 -19.02 11.61 -0.80
C GLU A 14 -20.19 12.55 -1.10
N GLY A 15 -19.86 13.77 -1.51
CA GLY A 15 -20.78 14.79 -1.92
C GLY A 15 -21.39 14.53 -3.30
N THR A 16 -22.12 15.51 -3.80
CA THR A 16 -22.81 15.47 -5.10
C THR A 16 -22.08 16.35 -6.13
N SER A 17 -22.73 16.69 -7.23
CA SER A 17 -22.23 17.71 -8.16
C SER A 17 -22.81 19.10 -7.93
N ALA A 18 -23.28 19.39 -6.72
CA ALA A 18 -23.88 20.67 -6.33
C ALA A 18 -23.36 21.05 -4.95
N SER A 19 -23.34 22.32 -4.60
CA SER A 19 -22.84 22.81 -3.31
C SER A 19 -23.42 22.04 -2.13
N ASP A 20 -22.56 21.41 -1.35
CA ASP A 20 -22.92 20.53 -0.24
C ASP A 20 -22.36 21.04 1.11
N THR A 21 -22.86 20.50 2.19
CA THR A 21 -22.33 20.73 3.53
C THR A 21 -22.03 19.38 4.16
N ILE A 22 -20.76 19.13 4.48
CA ILE A 22 -20.29 17.84 4.98
C ILE A 22 -19.51 18.07 6.28
N SER A 23 -19.86 17.34 7.35
CA SER A 23 -19.13 17.31 8.63
C SER A 23 -18.88 15.85 9.00
N ALA A 24 -17.62 15.47 9.22
CA ALA A 24 -17.25 14.09 9.49
C ALA A 24 -17.31 13.75 10.99
N LEU A 25 -17.16 14.74 11.90
CA LEU A 25 -17.09 14.59 13.35
C LEU A 25 -15.72 14.02 13.81
N ASP A 26 -15.70 13.23 14.91
CA ASP A 26 -14.46 12.59 15.35
C ASP A 26 -14.17 11.36 14.49
N GLY A 27 -12.93 11.12 14.14
CA GLY A 27 -12.53 9.94 13.35
C GLY A 27 -11.29 10.26 12.52
N ASN A 28 -10.80 9.31 11.74
CA ASN A 28 -9.82 9.60 10.70
C ASN A 28 -10.55 9.48 9.37
N ASP A 29 -11.17 10.55 8.91
CA ASP A 29 -12.22 10.50 7.91
C ASP A 29 -11.72 10.81 6.49
N ILE A 30 -12.52 10.43 5.51
CA ILE A 30 -12.27 10.76 4.12
C ILE A 30 -13.48 11.46 3.54
N ILE A 31 -13.30 12.70 3.07
CA ILE A 31 -14.33 13.50 2.42
C ILE A 31 -13.93 13.79 0.98
N TYR A 32 -14.81 13.48 0.02
CA TYR A 32 -14.74 13.94 -1.36
C TYR A 32 -16.00 14.75 -1.68
N ALA A 33 -15.86 16.04 -1.96
CA ALA A 33 -17.01 16.88 -2.25
C ALA A 33 -17.48 16.81 -3.70
N ASN A 34 -16.61 16.49 -4.64
CA ASN A 34 -16.80 16.42 -6.10
C ASN A 34 -16.90 17.78 -6.77
N SER A 35 -18.09 18.33 -6.98
CA SER A 35 -18.25 19.61 -7.65
C SER A 35 -19.30 20.47 -6.96
N GLY A 36 -19.11 21.76 -6.97
CA GLY A 36 -19.98 22.71 -6.29
C GLY A 36 -19.13 23.63 -5.41
N ASP A 37 -19.69 24.68 -4.88
CA ASP A 37 -19.02 25.46 -3.84
C ASP A 37 -19.42 24.84 -2.49
N ASP A 38 -18.53 24.02 -1.93
CA ASP A 38 -18.83 23.10 -0.83
C ASP A 38 -18.32 23.63 0.52
N PHE A 39 -18.94 23.18 1.61
CA PHE A 39 -18.50 23.45 2.97
C PHE A 39 -18.17 22.14 3.69
N LEU A 40 -16.89 21.95 4.03
CA LEU A 40 -16.33 20.69 4.48
C LEU A 40 -15.65 20.85 5.84
N GLN A 41 -15.97 19.97 6.81
CA GLN A 41 -15.36 19.93 8.14
C GLN A 41 -14.94 18.49 8.48
N GLY A 42 -13.65 18.31 8.84
CA GLY A 42 -13.11 17.06 9.40
C GLY A 42 -13.51 16.90 10.87
N ASP A 43 -13.40 17.98 11.62
CA ASP A 43 -13.59 18.10 13.06
C ASP A 43 -12.43 17.45 13.84
N GLY A 44 -12.44 16.19 14.24
CA GLY A 44 -11.38 15.61 15.08
C GLY A 44 -10.82 14.30 14.55
N GLY A 45 -9.48 14.18 14.54
CA GLY A 45 -8.76 13.05 13.97
C GLY A 45 -8.00 13.42 12.69
N LYS A 46 -7.29 12.46 12.10
CA LYS A 46 -6.46 12.71 10.92
C LYS A 46 -7.26 12.51 9.65
N ASP A 47 -7.74 13.60 9.10
CA ASP A 47 -8.70 13.60 8.02
C ASP A 47 -8.06 13.78 6.63
N LYS A 48 -8.76 13.30 5.65
CA LYS A 48 -8.43 13.49 4.24
C LYS A 48 -9.60 14.15 3.54
N ILE A 49 -9.46 15.45 3.20
CA ILE A 49 -10.54 16.25 2.65
C ILE A 49 -10.18 16.75 1.25
N CYS A 50 -11.06 16.54 0.29
CA CYS A 50 -10.91 16.99 -1.09
C CYS A 50 -12.16 17.75 -1.55
N GLY A 51 -11.98 19.04 -1.91
CA GLY A 51 -13.03 19.90 -2.47
C GLY A 51 -13.34 19.55 -3.94
N ASP A 52 -12.32 19.23 -4.73
CA ASP A 52 -12.32 18.89 -6.16
C ASP A 52 -12.65 20.09 -7.07
N GLN A 53 -13.85 20.39 -7.46
CA GLN A 53 -14.21 21.50 -8.36
C GLN A 53 -15.22 22.44 -7.70
N GLY A 54 -14.89 23.71 -7.60
CA GLY A 54 -15.74 24.76 -7.00
C GLY A 54 -14.88 25.70 -6.17
N ASN A 55 -15.53 26.68 -5.53
CA ASN A 55 -14.84 27.50 -4.55
C ASN A 55 -15.24 27.00 -3.17
N ASP A 56 -14.41 26.14 -2.62
CA ASP A 56 -14.72 25.35 -1.45
C ASP A 56 -14.29 26.02 -0.15
N SER A 57 -14.93 25.70 0.96
CA SER A 57 -14.52 26.07 2.31
C SER A 57 -14.20 24.82 3.08
N ILE A 58 -12.91 24.58 3.36
CA ILE A 58 -12.38 23.35 3.94
C ILE A 58 -11.75 23.66 5.29
N PHE A 59 -12.17 22.91 6.30
CA PHE A 59 -11.64 22.98 7.66
C PHE A 59 -11.18 21.59 8.07
N GLY A 60 -9.88 21.40 8.32
CA GLY A 60 -9.31 20.16 8.82
C GLY A 60 -9.86 19.84 10.19
N GLY A 61 -9.38 20.51 11.18
CA GLY A 61 -9.90 20.40 12.55
C GLY A 61 -8.83 20.19 13.58
N ALA A 62 -8.87 19.09 14.28
CA ALA A 62 -7.84 18.72 15.25
C ALA A 62 -7.06 17.50 14.76
N ASP A 63 -5.78 17.41 15.14
CA ASP A 63 -4.81 16.44 14.65
C ASP A 63 -4.32 16.72 13.21
N ASP A 64 -3.40 15.88 12.69
CA ASP A 64 -2.69 16.13 11.44
C ASP A 64 -3.53 15.75 10.21
N ASP A 65 -3.97 16.74 9.43
CA ASP A 65 -4.87 16.58 8.30
C ASP A 65 -4.17 16.65 6.93
N ILE A 66 -4.84 16.17 5.90
CA ILE A 66 -4.42 16.35 4.52
C ILE A 66 -5.57 16.94 3.70
N LEU A 67 -5.38 18.19 3.26
CA LEU A 67 -6.42 19.01 2.67
C LEU A 67 -6.09 19.36 1.21
N TRP A 68 -7.05 19.18 0.30
CA TRP A 68 -6.96 19.59 -1.10
C TRP A 68 -8.15 20.48 -1.45
N GLY A 69 -7.88 21.71 -1.90
CA GLY A 69 -8.90 22.59 -2.51
C GLY A 69 -9.34 21.99 -3.85
N GLY A 70 -8.49 22.04 -4.82
CA GLY A 70 -8.74 21.44 -6.14
C GLY A 70 -8.74 22.45 -7.27
N LYS A 71 -9.87 22.72 -7.91
CA LYS A 71 -10.03 23.77 -8.91
C LYS A 71 -11.01 24.81 -8.40
N GLY A 72 -10.60 26.05 -8.45
CA GLY A 72 -11.39 27.19 -8.00
C GLY A 72 -10.64 27.96 -6.93
N ARG A 73 -11.31 28.91 -6.33
CA ARG A 73 -10.72 29.74 -5.28
C ARG A 73 -11.20 29.26 -3.94
N ASP A 74 -10.35 28.52 -3.28
CA ASP A 74 -10.70 27.79 -2.07
C ASP A 74 -10.27 28.57 -0.80
N LEU A 75 -11.02 28.37 0.25
CA LEU A 75 -10.64 28.75 1.61
C LEU A 75 -10.28 27.46 2.37
N ILE A 76 -9.02 27.32 2.76
CA ILE A 76 -8.55 26.11 3.43
C ILE A 76 -7.92 26.48 4.76
N VAL A 77 -8.38 25.85 5.83
CA VAL A 77 -7.90 26.06 7.20
C VAL A 77 -7.58 24.71 7.83
N GLY A 78 -6.31 24.47 8.17
CA GLY A 78 -5.88 23.27 8.88
C GLY A 78 -6.43 23.22 10.31
N ASN A 79 -6.31 24.28 11.04
CA ASN A 79 -6.61 24.53 12.45
C ASN A 79 -5.50 24.02 13.38
N SER A 80 -5.58 22.85 13.99
CA SER A 80 -4.55 22.38 14.94
C SER A 80 -4.04 21.00 14.59
N GLY A 81 -2.76 20.86 14.43
CA GLY A 81 -2.08 19.66 13.96
C GLY A 81 -0.95 20.04 13.02
N ASN A 82 -0.20 19.07 12.52
CA ASN A 82 0.79 19.31 11.48
C ASN A 82 0.17 18.96 10.13
N ASP A 83 -0.41 19.95 9.48
CA ASP A 83 -1.28 19.78 8.34
C ASP A 83 -0.52 19.80 7.01
N ILE A 84 -1.09 19.15 6.02
CA ILE A 84 -0.58 19.13 4.67
C ILE A 84 -1.65 19.73 3.75
N ILE A 85 -1.37 20.90 3.18
CA ILE A 85 -2.36 21.66 2.47
C ILE A 85 -1.95 21.90 1.03
N TYR A 86 -2.84 21.54 0.11
CA TYR A 86 -2.75 21.76 -1.33
C TYR A 86 -3.88 22.69 -1.74
N GLY A 87 -3.59 23.93 -2.15
CA GLY A 87 -4.59 24.83 -2.72
C GLY A 87 -5.17 24.22 -4.00
N GLY A 88 -4.33 24.01 -4.97
CA GLY A 88 -4.73 23.40 -6.24
C GLY A 88 -4.48 24.31 -7.43
N VAL A 89 -5.49 24.55 -8.25
CA VAL A 89 -5.43 25.44 -9.41
C VAL A 89 -6.31 26.66 -9.14
N ASP A 90 -5.88 27.83 -9.57
CA ASP A 90 -6.42 29.15 -9.29
C ASP A 90 -5.84 29.73 -7.98
N SER A 91 -6.44 30.76 -7.41
CA SER A 91 -5.86 31.51 -6.28
C SER A 91 -6.58 31.15 -4.99
N ASP A 92 -5.91 30.47 -4.10
CA ASP A 92 -6.46 29.98 -2.84
C ASP A 92 -6.09 30.87 -1.65
N THR A 93 -6.90 30.79 -0.60
CA THR A 93 -6.59 31.38 0.70
C THR A 93 -6.36 30.25 1.71
N ILE A 94 -5.14 30.15 2.19
CA ILE A 94 -4.69 29.01 2.98
C ILE A 94 -4.19 29.50 4.35
N THR A 95 -4.62 28.82 5.39
CA THR A 95 -4.16 28.99 6.78
C THR A 95 -3.78 27.62 7.33
N GLY A 96 -2.56 27.43 7.80
CA GLY A 96 -2.11 26.22 8.47
C GLY A 96 -2.77 26.08 9.84
N GLY A 97 -2.44 26.98 10.72
CA GLY A 97 -2.97 27.02 12.08
C GLY A 97 -1.91 26.79 13.14
N GLU A 98 -2.21 25.97 14.15
CA GLU A 98 -1.24 25.56 15.17
C GLU A 98 -0.52 24.27 14.73
N GLY A 99 0.80 24.30 14.62
CA GLY A 99 1.61 23.13 14.30
C GLY A 99 2.75 23.45 13.34
N ASP A 100 3.40 22.39 12.85
CA ASP A 100 4.43 22.46 11.82
C ASP A 100 3.82 22.05 10.47
N ASP A 101 3.30 23.03 9.71
CA ASP A 101 2.48 22.80 8.53
C ASP A 101 3.28 22.70 7.23
N ILE A 102 2.70 22.09 6.23
CA ILE A 102 3.28 21.98 4.90
C ILE A 102 2.31 22.50 3.84
N PHE A 103 2.70 23.60 3.20
CA PHE A 103 1.97 24.25 2.13
C PHE A 103 2.53 23.82 0.77
N ALA A 104 1.74 23.17 -0.06
CA ALA A 104 2.19 22.66 -1.35
C ALA A 104 1.91 23.65 -2.46
N ILE A 105 2.95 24.09 -3.19
CA ILE A 105 2.86 24.91 -4.40
C ILE A 105 3.35 24.14 -5.61
N ALA A 106 2.69 24.31 -6.75
CA ALA A 106 2.95 23.55 -7.95
C ALA A 106 3.23 24.45 -9.16
N LYS A 107 4.05 23.99 -10.06
CA LYS A 107 4.14 24.60 -11.39
C LYS A 107 2.83 24.39 -12.14
N GLY A 108 2.23 25.48 -12.62
CA GLY A 108 0.95 25.48 -13.31
C GLY A 108 -0.27 25.65 -12.40
N SER A 109 -0.07 25.93 -11.09
CA SER A 109 -1.18 26.23 -10.18
C SER A 109 -1.57 27.70 -10.15
N GLY A 110 -0.62 28.61 -10.36
CA GLY A 110 -0.84 30.06 -10.35
C GLY A 110 -1.02 30.69 -11.74
N GLY A 111 -0.65 31.95 -11.90
CA GLY A 111 -0.76 32.65 -13.16
C GLY A 111 0.18 33.86 -13.29
N THR A 112 -0.04 34.66 -14.32
CA THR A 112 0.86 35.77 -14.69
C THR A 112 0.63 37.05 -13.91
N THR A 113 -0.32 37.08 -12.97
CA THR A 113 -0.61 38.25 -12.09
C THR A 113 -0.56 37.82 -10.63
N LEU A 114 -0.18 38.77 -9.75
CA LEU A 114 -0.11 38.49 -8.32
C LEU A 114 -1.46 38.02 -7.71
N ALA A 115 -2.57 38.44 -8.30
CA ALA A 115 -3.92 38.06 -7.87
C ALA A 115 -4.27 36.59 -8.17
N THR A 116 -3.41 35.86 -8.89
CA THR A 116 -3.57 34.43 -9.19
C THR A 116 -2.65 33.54 -8.35
N ALA A 117 -1.90 34.09 -7.42
CA ALA A 117 -1.07 33.35 -6.47
C ALA A 117 -1.89 32.92 -5.26
N ASP A 118 -1.50 31.83 -4.66
CA ASP A 118 -2.06 31.41 -3.37
C ASP A 118 -1.65 32.38 -2.26
N TYR A 119 -2.57 32.63 -1.33
CA TYR A 119 -2.36 33.48 -0.18
C TYR A 119 -2.23 32.62 1.08
N ILE A 120 -0.97 32.37 1.51
CA ILE A 120 -0.68 31.58 2.71
C ILE A 120 -0.57 32.54 3.90
N SER A 121 -1.62 32.58 4.71
CA SER A 121 -1.89 33.70 5.64
C SER A 121 -0.99 33.75 6.88
N ASP A 122 -0.46 32.60 7.33
CA ASP A 122 0.20 32.43 8.62
C ASP A 122 1.53 31.68 8.58
N PHE A 123 2.17 31.58 7.40
CA PHE A 123 3.47 30.93 7.25
C PHE A 123 4.50 31.41 8.28
N GLY A 124 5.03 30.47 9.07
CA GLY A 124 5.94 30.73 10.18
C GLY A 124 5.26 30.78 11.55
N ASN A 125 3.99 30.40 11.64
CA ASN A 125 3.30 30.11 12.91
C ASN A 125 3.61 28.66 13.36
N GLY A 126 4.88 28.34 13.51
CA GLY A 126 5.42 26.99 13.71
C GLY A 126 6.73 26.84 12.94
N ASN A 127 7.12 25.61 12.66
CA ASN A 127 8.26 25.30 11.79
C ASN A 127 7.77 24.88 10.38
N ASP A 128 6.96 25.73 9.79
CA ASP A 128 6.29 25.48 8.52
C ASP A 128 7.23 25.29 7.34
N LYS A 129 6.76 24.54 6.35
CA LYS A 129 7.50 24.27 5.11
C LYS A 129 6.63 24.54 3.89
N ILE A 130 7.30 24.93 2.82
CA ILE A 130 6.69 24.97 1.49
C ILE A 130 7.15 23.73 0.71
N ARG A 131 6.20 23.00 0.19
CA ARG A 131 6.47 21.86 -0.70
C ARG A 131 6.43 22.28 -2.15
N LEU A 132 7.48 21.88 -2.88
CA LEU A 132 7.59 22.13 -4.31
C LEU A 132 7.14 20.91 -5.11
N LEU A 133 6.17 21.11 -6.00
CA LEU A 133 5.56 20.06 -6.83
C LEU A 133 5.87 20.24 -8.32
N ASN A 134 5.52 19.25 -9.13
CA ASN A 134 5.63 19.27 -10.60
C ASN A 134 7.04 19.62 -11.10
N GLY A 135 8.07 19.18 -10.37
CA GLY A 135 9.47 19.36 -10.76
C GLY A 135 10.05 20.73 -10.43
N LEU A 136 9.36 21.57 -9.66
CA LEU A 136 9.94 22.80 -9.10
C LEU A 136 11.08 22.45 -8.11
N THR A 137 12.16 23.21 -8.20
CA THR A 137 13.25 23.21 -7.22
C THR A 137 13.38 24.59 -6.60
N PHE A 138 14.09 24.73 -5.48
CA PHE A 138 14.34 26.03 -4.87
C PHE A 138 15.08 27.00 -5.83
N GLU A 139 15.97 26.47 -6.66
CA GLU A 139 16.71 27.23 -7.66
C GLU A 139 15.83 27.81 -8.76
N ASP A 140 14.67 27.22 -9.02
CA ASP A 140 13.68 27.73 -9.99
C ASP A 140 12.88 28.91 -9.46
N LEU A 141 12.95 29.21 -8.17
CA LEU A 141 12.12 30.23 -7.54
C LEU A 141 12.79 31.61 -7.50
N ASN A 142 12.04 32.62 -7.94
CA ASN A 142 12.30 34.02 -7.65
C ASN A 142 11.56 34.41 -6.38
N ILE A 143 12.29 34.64 -5.28
CA ILE A 143 11.76 34.99 -3.96
C ILE A 143 12.11 36.44 -3.69
N GLN A 144 11.12 37.29 -3.59
CA GLN A 144 11.32 38.74 -3.47
C GLN A 144 10.34 39.39 -2.47
N GLN A 145 10.75 40.49 -1.90
CA GLN A 145 9.86 41.33 -1.11
C GLN A 145 8.85 42.03 -2.02
N GLY A 146 7.60 42.00 -1.65
CA GLY A 146 6.55 42.73 -2.37
C GLY A 146 6.71 44.25 -2.33
N SER A 147 5.89 44.97 -3.10
CA SER A 147 5.83 46.40 -3.12
C SER A 147 4.41 46.91 -2.81
N ASP A 148 4.28 48.19 -2.58
CA ASP A 148 3.00 48.86 -2.36
C ASP A 148 2.15 48.18 -1.26
N ALA A 149 0.95 47.75 -1.59
CA ALA A 149 0.05 47.06 -0.65
C ALA A 149 0.63 45.74 -0.13
N ASN A 150 1.57 45.09 -0.86
CA ASN A 150 2.22 43.85 -0.50
C ASN A 150 3.65 44.07 0.04
N SER A 151 4.04 45.30 0.41
CA SER A 151 5.38 45.63 0.89
C SER A 151 5.82 44.83 2.15
N ASN A 152 4.87 44.29 2.89
CA ASN A 152 5.12 43.43 4.07
C ASN A 152 4.98 41.92 3.77
N SER A 153 5.03 41.51 2.50
CA SER A 153 4.84 40.12 2.09
C SER A 153 6.03 39.61 1.29
N THR A 154 6.35 38.35 1.44
CA THR A 154 7.23 37.62 0.50
C THR A 154 6.39 37.13 -0.67
N ILE A 155 6.92 37.28 -1.88
CA ILE A 155 6.31 36.81 -3.13
C ILE A 155 7.21 35.72 -3.70
N ILE A 156 6.61 34.56 -4.01
CA ILE A 156 7.27 33.42 -4.64
C ILE A 156 6.78 33.26 -6.08
N GLN A 157 7.71 33.21 -7.03
CA GLN A 157 7.43 33.17 -8.45
C GLN A 157 8.34 32.17 -9.16
N ASP A 158 7.84 31.44 -10.17
CA ASP A 158 8.67 30.62 -11.06
C ASP A 158 9.49 31.55 -11.98
N LYS A 159 10.82 31.43 -11.92
CA LYS A 159 11.75 32.23 -12.76
C LYS A 159 11.57 32.01 -14.25
N LEU A 160 11.21 30.79 -14.65
CA LEU A 160 11.15 30.40 -16.06
C LEU A 160 9.86 30.91 -16.70
N THR A 161 8.72 30.73 -16.04
CA THR A 161 7.41 31.06 -16.60
C THR A 161 6.92 32.44 -16.21
N GLY A 162 7.47 33.03 -15.13
CA GLY A 162 6.98 34.26 -14.52
C GLY A 162 5.68 34.08 -13.73
N GLU A 163 5.28 32.85 -13.51
CA GLU A 163 4.07 32.49 -12.76
C GLU A 163 4.20 32.84 -11.28
N TYR A 164 3.22 33.55 -10.74
CA TYR A 164 3.12 33.81 -9.30
C TYR A 164 2.53 32.59 -8.61
N LEU A 165 3.28 32.02 -7.66
CA LEU A 165 2.93 30.77 -6.98
C LEU A 165 2.35 31.00 -5.59
N ALA A 166 2.98 31.88 -4.78
CA ALA A 166 2.49 32.15 -3.43
C ALA A 166 2.81 33.58 -2.96
N VAL A 167 1.97 34.09 -2.06
CA VAL A 167 2.16 35.31 -1.28
C VAL A 167 2.16 34.94 0.20
N LEU A 168 3.20 35.31 0.93
CA LEU A 168 3.38 35.07 2.37
C LEU A 168 3.33 36.39 3.12
N PRO A 169 2.17 36.82 3.66
CA PRO A 169 2.03 38.08 4.37
C PRO A 169 2.82 38.09 5.69
N GLY A 170 3.39 39.20 6.05
CA GLY A 170 4.16 39.36 7.28
C GLY A 170 5.56 38.69 7.26
N VAL A 171 5.89 37.97 6.20
CA VAL A 171 7.17 37.27 6.05
C VAL A 171 8.17 38.15 5.29
N ASN A 172 9.40 38.26 5.83
CA ASN A 172 10.48 38.93 5.13
C ASN A 172 11.19 37.99 4.18
N SER A 173 11.31 38.38 2.90
CA SER A 173 11.92 37.53 1.88
C SER A 173 13.36 37.09 2.18
N SER A 174 14.11 37.90 2.96
CA SER A 174 15.47 37.55 3.39
C SER A 174 15.53 36.41 4.43
N SER A 175 14.41 36.08 5.09
CA SER A 175 14.32 34.93 6.00
C SER A 175 14.05 33.62 5.28
N ILE A 176 13.57 33.67 4.05
CA ILE A 176 13.25 32.48 3.26
C ILE A 176 14.54 31.91 2.63
N ASN A 177 14.83 30.66 2.94
CA ASN A 177 16.01 29.95 2.49
C ASN A 177 15.68 28.47 2.19
N PRO A 178 16.59 27.67 1.61
CA PRO A 178 16.29 26.28 1.25
C PRO A 178 15.71 25.41 2.37
N ASN A 179 16.00 25.72 3.65
CA ASN A 179 15.46 24.95 4.78
C ASN A 179 13.95 25.18 5.03
N ASN A 180 13.36 26.22 4.42
CA ASN A 180 11.92 26.45 4.46
C ASN A 180 11.17 25.63 3.41
N PHE A 181 11.90 24.90 2.56
CA PHE A 181 11.31 24.09 1.51
C PHE A 181 11.52 22.62 1.77
N THR A 182 10.55 21.82 1.31
CA THR A 182 10.62 20.38 1.32
C THR A 182 10.22 19.83 -0.04
N THR A 183 10.90 18.79 -0.49
CA THR A 183 10.50 18.03 -1.69
C THR A 183 9.75 16.77 -1.29
N HIS A 184 9.64 16.52 0.04
CA HIS A 184 8.98 15.34 0.58
C HIS A 184 7.66 15.68 1.26
N ILE A 185 6.60 15.05 0.82
CA ILE A 185 5.45 14.67 1.64
C ILE A 185 4.95 13.31 1.25
N SER A 186 4.48 12.62 2.27
CA SER A 186 3.76 11.35 2.23
C SER A 186 4.52 10.17 1.65
N GLY A 187 5.82 10.22 1.61
CA GLY A 187 6.68 9.08 1.34
C GLY A 187 8.08 9.43 1.78
N ASN A 188 8.68 8.60 2.58
CA ASN A 188 10.12 8.63 2.83
C ASN A 188 10.81 7.71 1.81
N ALA A 189 12.14 7.68 1.82
CA ALA A 189 12.89 6.83 0.88
C ALA A 189 12.41 5.37 0.88
N VAL A 190 11.89 4.85 1.99
CA VAL A 190 11.36 3.48 2.09
C VAL A 190 10.10 3.31 1.24
N THR A 191 9.16 4.24 1.31
CA THR A 191 7.91 4.19 0.52
C THR A 191 8.16 4.42 -0.96
N ASP A 192 9.12 5.29 -1.34
CA ASP A 192 9.54 5.49 -2.74
C ASP A 192 10.10 4.19 -3.34
N TRP A 193 10.93 3.47 -2.56
CA TRP A 193 11.48 2.19 -2.99
C TRP A 193 10.47 1.04 -2.90
N ASN A 194 9.46 1.13 -2.03
CA ASN A 194 8.32 0.22 -2.07
C ASN A 194 7.55 0.37 -3.38
N ALA A 195 7.20 1.59 -3.79
CA ALA A 195 6.52 1.85 -5.06
C ALA A 195 7.34 1.32 -6.26
N THR A 196 8.66 1.55 -6.26
CA THR A 196 9.58 1.01 -7.26
C THR A 196 9.57 -0.52 -7.29
N THR A 197 9.50 -1.16 -6.12
CA THR A 197 9.43 -2.63 -5.99
C THR A 197 8.11 -3.18 -6.52
N LEU A 198 6.98 -2.53 -6.21
CA LEU A 198 5.66 -2.91 -6.73
C LEU A 198 5.60 -2.80 -8.26
N ASP A 199 6.18 -1.76 -8.83
CA ASP A 199 6.30 -1.61 -10.28
C ASP A 199 7.18 -2.69 -10.92
N ALA A 200 8.26 -3.12 -10.24
CA ALA A 200 9.10 -4.22 -10.70
C ALA A 200 8.33 -5.54 -10.74
N VAL A 201 7.52 -5.81 -9.70
CA VAL A 201 6.65 -6.99 -9.62
C VAL A 201 5.63 -7.02 -10.76
N ARG A 202 4.95 -5.89 -11.03
CA ARG A 202 3.99 -5.74 -12.15
C ARG A 202 4.66 -5.98 -13.50
N THR A 203 5.75 -5.28 -13.76
CA THR A 203 6.49 -5.33 -15.03
C THR A 203 6.98 -6.74 -15.34
N ALA A 204 7.46 -7.47 -14.35
CA ALA A 204 7.93 -8.85 -14.50
C ALA A 204 6.81 -9.89 -14.46
N SER A 205 5.56 -9.49 -14.19
CA SER A 205 4.44 -10.42 -13.94
C SER A 205 4.81 -11.52 -12.93
N THR A 206 5.44 -11.12 -11.84
CA THR A 206 6.02 -12.02 -10.84
C THR A 206 4.92 -12.81 -10.13
N ALA A 207 5.08 -14.13 -10.00
CA ALA A 207 4.12 -14.95 -9.27
C ALA A 207 4.03 -14.58 -7.78
N PRO A 208 2.84 -14.65 -7.14
CA PRO A 208 2.64 -14.13 -5.78
C PRO A 208 3.65 -14.61 -4.71
N PRO A 209 4.02 -15.91 -4.62
CA PRO A 209 5.03 -16.33 -3.65
C PRO A 209 6.43 -15.77 -3.94
N LEU A 210 6.80 -15.68 -5.21
CA LEU A 210 8.08 -15.10 -5.59
C LEU A 210 8.09 -13.58 -5.35
N ALA A 211 6.95 -12.90 -5.59
CA ALA A 211 6.79 -11.48 -5.30
C ALA A 211 6.95 -11.19 -3.80
N SER A 212 6.27 -11.95 -2.92
CA SER A 212 6.39 -11.78 -1.46
C SER A 212 7.83 -12.01 -0.97
N ARG A 213 8.52 -13.05 -1.49
CA ARG A 213 9.93 -13.28 -1.21
C ARG A 213 10.83 -12.11 -1.63
N ASN A 214 10.63 -11.60 -2.84
CA ASN A 214 11.44 -10.52 -3.38
C ASN A 214 11.23 -9.22 -2.60
N MET A 215 10.00 -8.89 -2.24
CA MET A 215 9.69 -7.75 -1.38
C MET A 215 10.29 -7.91 0.02
N ALA A 216 10.26 -9.12 0.61
CA ALA A 216 10.90 -9.38 1.89
C ALA A 216 12.43 -9.20 1.86
N MET A 217 13.08 -9.55 0.75
CA MET A 217 14.50 -9.30 0.56
C MET A 217 14.81 -7.79 0.47
N VAL A 218 14.01 -7.04 -0.30
CA VAL A 218 14.19 -5.59 -0.44
C VAL A 218 14.00 -4.90 0.92
N HIS A 219 12.85 -5.12 1.57
CA HIS A 219 12.50 -4.44 2.81
C HIS A 219 13.29 -4.92 4.02
N GLY A 220 13.70 -6.19 4.05
CA GLY A 220 14.63 -6.70 5.07
C GLY A 220 16.01 -6.05 4.97
N ALA A 221 16.53 -5.84 3.76
CA ALA A 221 17.78 -5.13 3.53
C ALA A 221 17.68 -3.64 3.88
N ILE A 222 16.60 -2.96 3.45
CA ILE A 222 16.32 -1.57 3.84
C ILE A 222 16.30 -1.44 5.36
N TYR A 223 15.56 -2.30 6.05
CA TYR A 223 15.42 -2.24 7.50
C TYR A 223 16.76 -2.40 8.22
N ASP A 224 17.54 -3.42 7.90
CA ASP A 224 18.83 -3.64 8.56
C ASP A 224 19.82 -2.50 8.26
N ALA A 225 19.78 -1.89 7.07
CA ALA A 225 20.61 -0.75 6.72
C ALA A 225 20.22 0.48 7.56
N VAL A 226 18.93 0.83 7.62
CA VAL A 226 18.43 1.96 8.43
C VAL A 226 18.68 1.72 9.92
N ASN A 227 18.31 0.54 10.43
CA ASN A 227 18.45 0.23 11.85
C ASN A 227 19.91 0.09 12.31
N SER A 228 20.86 -0.18 11.41
CA SER A 228 22.28 -0.13 11.72
C SER A 228 22.76 1.29 12.08
N ILE A 229 22.09 2.32 11.55
CA ILE A 229 22.36 3.74 11.83
C ILE A 229 21.58 4.18 13.07
N SER A 230 20.24 4.07 13.03
CA SER A 230 19.34 4.56 14.08
C SER A 230 19.42 3.77 15.38
N LYS A 231 19.68 2.47 15.30
CA LYS A 231 19.71 1.52 16.46
C LYS A 231 18.43 1.56 17.31
N LYS A 232 17.30 1.94 16.69
CA LYS A 232 16.01 2.12 17.36
C LYS A 232 15.35 0.80 17.73
N TYR A 233 15.62 -0.25 16.93
CA TYR A 233 14.98 -1.56 17.05
C TYR A 233 16.00 -2.70 17.06
N SER A 234 15.59 -3.90 17.43
CA SER A 234 16.44 -5.08 17.30
C SER A 234 16.70 -5.41 15.82
N PRO A 235 17.94 -5.78 15.44
CA PRO A 235 18.27 -6.11 14.05
C PRO A 235 17.46 -7.32 13.58
N TYR A 236 17.17 -7.36 12.29
CA TYR A 236 16.53 -8.54 11.70
C TYR A 236 17.54 -9.65 11.49
N ARG A 237 18.57 -9.39 10.71
CA ARG A 237 19.57 -10.37 10.33
C ARG A 237 20.99 -9.88 10.50
N VAL A 238 21.26 -8.64 10.11
CA VAL A 238 22.59 -8.07 10.07
C VAL A 238 22.68 -6.93 11.06
N GLN A 239 23.71 -6.99 11.93
CA GLN A 239 24.07 -5.87 12.79
C GLN A 239 25.45 -5.38 12.38
N ILE A 240 25.50 -4.21 11.75
CA ILE A 240 26.72 -3.56 11.32
C ILE A 240 26.87 -2.28 12.14
N ASP A 241 28.07 -2.02 12.65
CA ASP A 241 28.37 -0.72 13.22
C ASP A 241 28.50 0.30 12.09
N ALA A 242 27.46 1.12 11.95
CA ALA A 242 27.44 2.19 10.96
C ALA A 242 28.40 3.31 11.37
N PRO A 243 29.07 3.98 10.40
CA PRO A 243 29.79 5.21 10.68
C PRO A 243 28.85 6.27 11.27
N GLU A 244 29.37 7.05 12.23
CA GLU A 244 28.62 8.15 12.83
C GLU A 244 28.22 9.19 11.78
N GLY A 245 26.92 9.53 11.73
CA GLY A 245 26.37 10.50 10.78
C GLY A 245 26.14 9.95 9.36
N ALA A 246 26.19 8.64 9.15
CA ALA A 246 25.81 8.04 7.87
C ALA A 246 24.33 8.36 7.52
N SER A 247 24.04 8.65 6.25
CA SER A 247 22.67 8.96 5.81
C SER A 247 21.80 7.71 5.71
N GLU A 248 20.67 7.71 6.43
CA GLU A 248 19.66 6.64 6.37
C GLU A 248 18.99 6.58 5.01
N GLU A 249 18.74 7.73 4.36
CA GLU A 249 18.13 7.78 3.02
C GLU A 249 19.08 7.20 1.98
N ALA A 250 20.38 7.49 2.07
CA ALA A 250 21.37 6.93 1.16
C ALA A 250 21.52 5.42 1.37
N ALA A 251 21.50 4.96 2.62
CA ALA A 251 21.54 3.54 2.96
C ALA A 251 20.29 2.80 2.46
N THR A 252 19.11 3.40 2.63
CA THR A 252 17.83 2.90 2.08
C THR A 252 17.90 2.73 0.56
N ALA A 253 18.32 3.79 -0.14
CA ALA A 253 18.39 3.78 -1.60
C ALA A 253 19.40 2.75 -2.12
N ALA A 254 20.57 2.66 -1.52
CA ALA A 254 21.61 1.72 -1.92
C ALA A 254 21.20 0.26 -1.65
N ALA A 255 20.58 -0.02 -0.50
CA ALA A 255 20.10 -1.36 -0.15
C ALA A 255 19.00 -1.83 -1.13
N ALA A 256 17.99 -1.00 -1.35
CA ALA A 256 16.89 -1.33 -2.26
C ALA A 256 17.37 -1.53 -3.70
N HIS A 257 18.13 -0.57 -4.22
CA HIS A 257 18.68 -0.63 -5.57
C HIS A 257 19.46 -1.93 -5.82
N ARG A 258 20.39 -2.26 -4.92
CA ARG A 258 21.26 -3.42 -5.06
C ARG A 258 20.47 -4.73 -5.08
N VAL A 259 19.49 -4.88 -4.20
CA VAL A 259 18.61 -6.06 -4.16
C VAL A 259 17.77 -6.13 -5.43
N LEU A 260 17.14 -5.03 -5.86
CA LEU A 260 16.27 -5.00 -7.05
C LEU A 260 17.02 -5.31 -8.34
N VAL A 261 18.22 -4.77 -8.53
CA VAL A 261 19.07 -5.09 -9.70
C VAL A 261 19.42 -6.59 -9.73
N SER A 262 19.68 -7.19 -8.57
CA SER A 262 19.94 -8.64 -8.47
C SER A 262 18.70 -9.48 -8.81
N LEU A 263 17.51 -9.07 -8.35
CA LEU A 263 16.27 -9.83 -8.53
C LEU A 263 15.63 -9.64 -9.92
N TYR A 264 15.78 -8.45 -10.50
CA TYR A 264 15.14 -8.05 -11.75
C TYR A 264 16.14 -7.38 -12.73
N PRO A 265 17.20 -8.09 -13.16
CA PRO A 265 18.29 -7.48 -13.95
C PRO A 265 17.83 -6.88 -15.27
N ALA A 266 16.73 -7.37 -15.86
CA ALA A 266 16.15 -6.79 -17.07
C ALA A 266 15.58 -5.37 -16.89
N GLN A 267 15.36 -4.93 -15.64
CA GLN A 267 14.85 -3.61 -15.28
C GLN A 267 15.93 -2.70 -14.67
N ALA A 268 17.21 -3.07 -14.75
CA ALA A 268 18.32 -2.35 -14.11
C ALA A 268 18.40 -0.87 -14.49
N VAL A 269 18.08 -0.53 -15.76
CA VAL A 269 18.10 0.87 -16.22
C VAL A 269 17.13 1.72 -15.39
N LYS A 270 15.90 1.26 -15.20
CA LYS A 270 14.88 1.95 -14.39
C LYS A 270 15.31 2.10 -12.93
N PHE A 271 15.93 1.06 -12.35
CA PHE A 271 16.42 1.12 -10.99
C PHE A 271 17.60 2.07 -10.83
N ASN A 272 18.51 2.14 -11.82
CA ASN A 272 19.62 3.09 -11.84
C ASN A 272 19.11 4.54 -11.88
N GLU A 273 18.07 4.82 -12.66
CA GLU A 273 17.43 6.14 -12.75
C GLU A 273 16.78 6.52 -11.40
N ALA A 274 16.03 5.59 -10.77
CA ALA A 274 15.44 5.81 -9.45
C ALA A 274 16.52 6.03 -8.38
N TYR A 275 17.63 5.29 -8.45
CA TYR A 275 18.74 5.42 -7.53
C TYR A 275 19.44 6.78 -7.67
N ALA A 276 19.77 7.17 -8.88
CA ALA A 276 20.35 8.48 -9.16
C ALA A 276 19.44 9.62 -8.67
N SER A 277 18.13 9.51 -8.91
CA SER A 277 17.13 10.47 -8.41
C SER A 277 17.05 10.53 -6.88
N SER A 278 17.12 9.38 -6.21
CA SER A 278 17.14 9.32 -4.73
C SER A 278 18.40 9.99 -4.18
N LEU A 279 19.57 9.68 -4.74
CA LEU A 279 20.83 10.23 -4.27
C LEU A 279 21.01 11.72 -4.59
N ALA A 280 20.37 12.23 -5.64
CA ALA A 280 20.42 13.66 -5.96
C ALA A 280 19.72 14.54 -4.91
N LYS A 281 18.83 13.96 -4.10
CA LYS A 281 18.14 14.65 -3.00
C LYS A 281 19.02 14.80 -1.73
N ILE A 282 20.18 14.13 -1.68
CA ILE A 282 21.04 14.05 -0.51
C ILE A 282 22.33 14.83 -0.82
N ALA A 283 22.70 15.74 0.08
CA ALA A 283 23.93 16.52 -0.09
C ALA A 283 25.17 15.63 -0.22
N ASP A 284 26.06 15.97 -1.14
CA ASP A 284 27.31 15.24 -1.34
C ASP A 284 28.23 15.34 -0.11
N GLY A 285 28.92 14.26 0.20
CA GLY A 285 29.87 14.21 1.30
C GLY A 285 29.89 12.87 2.03
N LYS A 286 30.69 12.82 3.08
CA LYS A 286 30.98 11.59 3.83
C LYS A 286 29.72 10.89 4.36
N SER A 287 28.71 11.64 4.80
CA SER A 287 27.45 11.09 5.30
C SER A 287 26.72 10.24 4.22
N LYS A 288 26.64 10.78 3.01
CA LYS A 288 26.06 10.09 1.86
C LYS A 288 26.88 8.87 1.46
N ASP A 289 28.21 9.01 1.37
CA ASP A 289 29.11 7.93 0.96
C ASP A 289 29.09 6.77 1.96
N ASP A 290 29.08 7.07 3.25
CA ASP A 290 28.98 6.09 4.33
C ASP A 290 27.62 5.35 4.30
N GLY A 291 26.53 6.07 4.05
CA GLY A 291 25.20 5.49 3.89
C GLY A 291 25.14 4.53 2.70
N ILE A 292 25.66 4.94 1.54
CA ILE A 292 25.74 4.09 0.33
C ILE A 292 26.51 2.81 0.63
N ALA A 293 27.72 2.92 1.18
CA ALA A 293 28.57 1.77 1.46
C ALA A 293 27.90 0.77 2.45
N LEU A 294 27.20 1.30 3.45
CA LEU A 294 26.44 0.50 4.40
C LEU A 294 25.29 -0.24 3.72
N GLY A 295 24.47 0.48 2.96
CA GLY A 295 23.32 -0.09 2.26
C GLY A 295 23.71 -1.21 1.28
N GLU A 296 24.78 -1.00 0.49
CA GLU A 296 25.32 -2.03 -0.41
C GLU A 296 25.78 -3.28 0.34
N LYS A 297 26.48 -3.11 1.46
CA LYS A 297 26.98 -4.22 2.27
C LYS A 297 25.85 -5.06 2.87
N VAL A 298 24.81 -4.42 3.40
CA VAL A 298 23.62 -5.10 3.94
C VAL A 298 22.87 -5.84 2.83
N ALA A 299 22.72 -5.20 1.66
CA ALA A 299 22.10 -5.83 0.50
C ALA A 299 22.86 -7.08 0.03
N ASP A 300 24.19 -7.03 -0.03
CA ASP A 300 25.01 -8.18 -0.41
C ASP A 300 24.84 -9.35 0.56
N ASP A 301 24.73 -9.09 1.86
CA ASP A 301 24.44 -10.13 2.86
C ASP A 301 23.06 -10.76 2.64
N MET A 302 22.03 -9.94 2.41
CA MET A 302 20.67 -10.42 2.12
C MET A 302 20.64 -11.27 0.84
N ILE A 303 21.26 -10.82 -0.23
CA ILE A 303 21.35 -11.54 -1.50
C ILE A 303 22.08 -12.88 -1.31
N SER A 304 23.20 -12.86 -0.61
CA SER A 304 23.99 -14.04 -0.31
C SER A 304 23.19 -15.06 0.51
N TRP A 305 22.54 -14.62 1.57
CA TRP A 305 21.70 -15.49 2.41
C TRP A 305 20.58 -16.17 1.62
N ARG A 306 19.91 -15.41 0.75
CA ARG A 306 18.76 -15.95 -0.01
C ARG A 306 19.15 -16.65 -1.29
N SER A 307 20.43 -16.66 -1.67
CA SER A 307 20.90 -17.31 -2.90
C SER A 307 20.72 -18.83 -2.91
N THR A 308 20.65 -19.47 -1.73
CA THR A 308 20.54 -20.91 -1.54
C THR A 308 19.27 -21.34 -0.81
N ASP A 309 18.26 -20.48 -0.74
CA ASP A 309 17.02 -20.71 0.02
C ASP A 309 16.05 -21.73 -0.61
N GLY A 310 16.33 -22.22 -1.79
CA GLY A 310 15.50 -23.20 -2.49
C GLY A 310 14.50 -22.62 -3.47
N ALA A 311 14.31 -21.29 -3.53
CA ALA A 311 13.32 -20.65 -4.39
C ALA A 311 13.52 -20.92 -5.89
N THR A 312 14.77 -21.07 -6.33
CA THR A 312 15.14 -21.35 -7.73
C THR A 312 15.19 -22.84 -8.09
N LYS A 313 14.93 -23.72 -7.12
CA LYS A 313 14.94 -25.16 -7.35
C LYS A 313 13.83 -25.56 -8.33
N VAL A 314 14.14 -26.40 -9.30
CA VAL A 314 13.16 -26.92 -10.24
C VAL A 314 12.64 -28.26 -9.73
N VAL A 315 11.33 -28.33 -9.44
CA VAL A 315 10.64 -29.54 -9.01
C VAL A 315 9.46 -29.79 -9.94
N ALA A 316 9.37 -31.02 -10.45
CA ALA A 316 8.23 -31.44 -11.26
C ALA A 316 7.07 -31.87 -10.35
N TYR A 317 5.87 -31.44 -10.69
CA TYR A 317 4.63 -31.97 -10.11
C TYR A 317 3.98 -32.93 -11.09
N THR A 318 3.73 -34.15 -10.62
CA THR A 318 3.00 -35.16 -11.41
C THR A 318 1.63 -35.35 -10.78
N PRO A 319 0.53 -34.98 -11.48
CA PRO A 319 -0.82 -35.28 -11.01
C PRO A 319 -1.02 -36.78 -10.75
N THR A 320 -1.73 -37.12 -9.69
CA THR A 320 -2.18 -38.49 -9.44
C THR A 320 -3.58 -38.68 -10.01
N ASN A 321 -4.00 -39.93 -10.17
CA ASN A 321 -5.37 -40.30 -10.58
C ASN A 321 -6.31 -40.46 -9.36
N GLU A 322 -5.87 -40.06 -8.17
CA GLU A 322 -6.69 -40.13 -6.96
C GLU A 322 -7.77 -39.09 -7.01
N LEU A 323 -8.99 -39.50 -6.70
CA LEU A 323 -10.15 -38.61 -6.62
C LEU A 323 -9.91 -37.46 -5.64
N GLY A 324 -10.30 -36.24 -6.01
CA GLY A 324 -10.10 -35.06 -5.18
C GLY A 324 -8.73 -34.42 -5.28
N THR A 325 -7.77 -35.03 -6.00
CA THR A 325 -6.46 -34.43 -6.20
C THR A 325 -6.44 -33.43 -7.35
N TRP A 326 -5.63 -32.39 -7.19
CA TRP A 326 -5.49 -31.33 -8.16
C TRP A 326 -4.83 -31.82 -9.46
N VAL A 327 -5.43 -31.42 -10.55
CA VAL A 327 -4.91 -31.53 -11.91
C VAL A 327 -4.92 -30.17 -12.60
N PRO A 328 -4.13 -29.94 -13.66
CA PRO A 328 -4.21 -28.72 -14.46
C PRO A 328 -5.65 -28.39 -14.86
N THR A 329 -6.03 -27.12 -14.64
CA THR A 329 -7.43 -26.66 -14.83
C THR A 329 -7.61 -25.90 -16.14
N PRO A 330 -8.80 -25.96 -16.78
CA PRO A 330 -9.09 -25.17 -17.96
C PRO A 330 -9.11 -23.65 -17.63
N PRO A 331 -8.92 -22.75 -18.64
CA PRO A 331 -8.74 -23.11 -20.06
C PRO A 331 -7.28 -23.45 -20.43
N ALA A 332 -6.30 -22.99 -19.65
CA ALA A 332 -4.89 -23.02 -20.02
C ALA A 332 -4.22 -24.39 -19.80
N LEU A 333 -4.75 -25.22 -18.90
CA LEU A 333 -4.15 -26.47 -18.47
C LEU A 333 -2.67 -26.31 -18.06
N ALA A 334 -2.34 -25.17 -17.44
CA ALA A 334 -0.98 -24.81 -17.10
C ALA A 334 -0.37 -25.76 -16.05
N SER A 335 0.93 -25.95 -16.14
CA SER A 335 1.69 -26.75 -15.16
C SER A 335 1.61 -26.15 -13.76
N ALA A 336 1.84 -27.01 -12.74
CA ALA A 336 1.81 -26.58 -11.34
C ALA A 336 2.80 -25.46 -11.07
N LEU A 337 2.31 -24.38 -10.44
CA LEU A 337 3.11 -23.22 -10.11
C LEU A 337 3.90 -23.46 -8.81
N LEU A 338 5.23 -23.35 -8.90
CA LEU A 338 6.17 -23.36 -7.77
C LEU A 338 6.00 -24.57 -6.80
N PRO A 339 6.03 -25.81 -7.28
CA PRO A 339 5.89 -26.99 -6.41
C PRO A 339 7.06 -27.17 -5.41
N GLN A 340 8.17 -26.44 -5.58
CA GLN A 340 9.29 -26.42 -4.64
C GLN A 340 9.09 -25.45 -3.47
N TRP A 341 8.04 -24.59 -3.49
CA TRP A 341 7.87 -23.51 -2.52
C TRP A 341 7.70 -23.98 -1.06
N PRO A 342 7.12 -25.16 -0.79
CA PRO A 342 7.09 -25.74 0.57
C PRO A 342 8.46 -25.90 1.23
N ASP A 343 9.50 -26.10 0.43
CA ASP A 343 10.88 -26.35 0.88
C ASP A 343 11.74 -25.08 0.88
N VAL A 344 11.18 -23.93 0.54
CA VAL A 344 11.90 -22.64 0.62
C VAL A 344 12.17 -22.32 2.08
N THR A 345 13.40 -21.93 2.38
CA THR A 345 13.80 -21.53 3.73
C THR A 345 12.97 -20.31 4.18
N PRO A 346 12.21 -20.39 5.29
CA PRO A 346 11.43 -19.28 5.77
C PRO A 346 12.28 -18.06 6.18
N PHE A 347 11.64 -16.92 6.31
CA PHE A 347 12.25 -15.67 6.77
C PHE A 347 12.22 -15.54 8.30
N ALA A 348 11.17 -16.04 8.94
CA ALA A 348 10.94 -15.99 10.38
C ALA A 348 10.53 -17.34 10.97
N MET A 349 9.61 -18.06 10.28
CA MET A 349 9.17 -19.37 10.73
C MET A 349 10.32 -20.40 10.77
N THR A 350 10.14 -21.45 11.54
CA THR A 350 11.10 -22.58 11.62
C THR A 350 10.93 -23.59 10.49
N SER A 351 9.72 -23.69 9.93
CA SER A 351 9.38 -24.55 8.78
C SER A 351 8.09 -24.09 8.11
N GLY A 352 7.84 -24.48 6.86
CA GLY A 352 6.58 -24.22 6.15
C GLY A 352 5.36 -24.83 6.83
N SER A 353 5.54 -25.91 7.58
CA SER A 353 4.47 -26.63 8.28
C SER A 353 4.15 -26.09 9.68
N GLN A 354 4.85 -25.04 10.16
CA GLN A 354 4.69 -24.54 11.54
C GLN A 354 3.26 -24.14 11.87
N PHE A 355 2.54 -23.56 10.92
CA PHE A 355 1.14 -23.12 11.08
C PHE A 355 0.20 -23.79 10.08
N ARG A 356 0.56 -25.00 9.60
CA ARG A 356 -0.28 -25.76 8.66
C ARG A 356 -1.59 -26.15 9.33
N PRO A 357 -2.76 -25.82 8.74
CA PRO A 357 -4.06 -26.25 9.25
C PRO A 357 -4.25 -27.77 9.12
N ALA A 358 -5.30 -28.29 9.79
CA ALA A 358 -5.57 -29.73 9.86
C ALA A 358 -5.94 -30.37 8.51
N GLY A 359 -6.37 -29.59 7.53
CA GLY A 359 -6.72 -30.04 6.19
C GLY A 359 -8.19 -29.81 5.81
N PRO A 360 -8.52 -29.99 4.52
CA PRO A 360 -9.87 -29.79 4.03
C PRO A 360 -10.84 -30.88 4.54
N PRO A 361 -12.17 -30.62 4.53
CA PRO A 361 -13.16 -31.64 4.85
C PRO A 361 -13.09 -32.81 3.86
N ALA A 362 -13.43 -34.02 4.34
CA ALA A 362 -13.53 -35.21 3.47
C ALA A 362 -14.59 -35.01 2.38
N LEU A 363 -14.34 -35.53 1.18
CA LEU A 363 -15.19 -35.32 0.01
C LEU A 363 -16.64 -35.82 0.23
N ASP A 364 -16.82 -36.91 0.97
CA ASP A 364 -18.11 -37.51 1.31
C ASP A 364 -18.81 -36.85 2.50
N SER A 365 -18.19 -35.82 3.12
CA SER A 365 -18.76 -35.14 4.28
C SER A 365 -19.87 -34.15 3.91
N ALA A 366 -20.82 -33.96 4.83
CA ALA A 366 -21.87 -32.95 4.66
C ALA A 366 -21.27 -31.55 4.47
N LYS A 367 -20.22 -31.21 5.25
CA LYS A 367 -19.53 -29.90 5.17
C LYS A 367 -18.94 -29.65 3.78
N TYR A 368 -18.27 -30.63 3.17
CA TYR A 368 -17.77 -30.50 1.81
C TYR A 368 -18.89 -30.25 0.80
N GLY A 369 -19.99 -31.01 0.90
CA GLY A 369 -21.16 -30.84 0.03
C GLY A 369 -21.80 -29.46 0.14
N GLU A 370 -21.91 -28.90 1.37
CA GLU A 370 -22.39 -27.55 1.61
C GLU A 370 -21.48 -26.50 0.95
N GLU A 371 -20.18 -26.61 1.13
CA GLU A 371 -19.19 -25.68 0.57
C GLU A 371 -19.14 -25.74 -0.96
N LEU A 372 -19.20 -26.95 -1.54
CA LEU A 372 -19.24 -27.14 -2.98
C LEU A 372 -20.49 -26.49 -3.57
N ASN A 373 -21.66 -26.74 -3.00
CA ASN A 373 -22.94 -26.18 -3.47
C ASN A 373 -22.96 -24.66 -3.33
N TYR A 374 -22.41 -24.11 -2.24
CA TYR A 374 -22.30 -22.65 -2.09
C TYR A 374 -21.46 -22.03 -3.22
N VAL A 375 -20.24 -22.56 -3.47
CA VAL A 375 -19.36 -22.04 -4.52
C VAL A 375 -19.97 -22.27 -5.91
N LYS A 376 -20.66 -23.40 -6.12
CA LYS A 376 -21.37 -23.69 -7.37
C LYS A 376 -22.38 -22.62 -7.73
N GLU A 377 -23.13 -22.11 -6.75
CA GLU A 377 -24.11 -21.05 -6.94
C GLU A 377 -23.48 -19.67 -7.06
N ILE A 378 -22.64 -19.27 -6.05
CA ILE A 378 -22.14 -17.91 -5.94
C ILE A 378 -20.99 -17.63 -6.90
N GLY A 379 -20.15 -18.63 -7.16
CA GLY A 379 -18.90 -18.52 -7.92
C GLY A 379 -19.04 -18.63 -9.44
N LYS A 380 -20.21 -19.02 -9.95
CA LYS A 380 -20.46 -19.23 -11.38
C LYS A 380 -20.36 -17.91 -12.15
N ILE A 381 -19.81 -17.94 -13.38
CA ILE A 381 -19.66 -16.74 -14.22
C ILE A 381 -21.00 -16.01 -14.46
N ASP A 382 -22.06 -16.75 -14.65
CA ASP A 382 -23.44 -16.28 -14.88
C ASP A 382 -24.35 -16.50 -13.65
N SER A 383 -23.78 -16.43 -12.44
CA SER A 383 -24.52 -16.59 -11.18
C SER A 383 -25.71 -15.61 -11.09
N LEU A 384 -26.86 -16.15 -10.71
CA LEU A 384 -28.09 -15.37 -10.46
C LEU A 384 -28.24 -14.99 -8.97
N THR A 385 -27.41 -15.54 -8.11
CA THR A 385 -27.45 -15.31 -6.65
C THR A 385 -26.38 -14.33 -6.18
N ARG A 386 -25.27 -14.21 -6.94
CA ARG A 386 -24.20 -13.24 -6.63
C ARG A 386 -24.66 -11.82 -6.92
N THR A 387 -24.52 -10.92 -5.90
CA THR A 387 -24.85 -9.51 -6.07
C THR A 387 -23.86 -8.76 -6.97
N PRO A 388 -24.22 -7.58 -7.50
CA PRO A 388 -23.28 -6.72 -8.20
C PRO A 388 -22.05 -6.38 -7.36
N ASP A 389 -22.20 -6.01 -6.08
CA ASP A 389 -21.09 -5.70 -5.17
C ASP A 389 -20.18 -6.91 -4.94
N GLN A 390 -20.70 -8.11 -4.72
CA GLN A 390 -19.89 -9.33 -4.62
C GLN A 390 -19.09 -9.60 -5.91
N THR A 391 -19.60 -9.18 -7.07
CA THR A 391 -18.84 -9.25 -8.33
C THR A 391 -17.71 -8.23 -8.36
N VAL A 392 -17.94 -7.01 -7.84
CA VAL A 392 -16.90 -5.99 -7.68
C VAL A 392 -15.83 -6.48 -6.70
N ILE A 393 -16.22 -6.98 -5.52
CA ILE A 393 -15.31 -7.57 -4.52
C ILE A 393 -14.41 -8.64 -5.13
N ALA A 394 -14.99 -9.59 -5.89
CA ALA A 394 -14.20 -10.65 -6.53
C ALA A 394 -13.14 -10.11 -7.50
N LYS A 395 -13.45 -9.05 -8.25
CA LYS A 395 -12.56 -8.41 -9.21
C LYS A 395 -11.54 -7.50 -8.54
N PHE A 396 -11.95 -6.75 -7.52
CA PHE A 396 -11.09 -5.85 -6.75
C PHE A 396 -9.90 -6.59 -6.14
N TRP A 397 -10.15 -7.71 -5.48
CA TRP A 397 -9.12 -8.56 -4.88
C TRP A 397 -8.52 -9.59 -5.83
N ALA A 398 -8.81 -9.55 -7.14
CA ALA A 398 -8.30 -10.57 -8.06
C ALA A 398 -6.78 -10.63 -8.11
N ASN A 399 -6.12 -9.48 -8.20
CA ASN A 399 -4.65 -9.34 -8.16
C ASN A 399 -3.91 -10.39 -9.01
N GLY A 400 -4.35 -10.55 -10.25
CA GLY A 400 -3.82 -11.54 -11.19
C GLY A 400 -2.44 -11.19 -11.77
N ALA A 401 -2.03 -11.92 -12.78
CA ALA A 401 -0.77 -11.66 -13.48
C ALA A 401 -0.72 -10.25 -14.06
N GLY A 402 0.40 -9.56 -13.93
CA GLY A 402 0.59 -8.18 -14.39
C GLY A 402 0.10 -7.11 -13.40
N THR A 403 -0.39 -7.51 -12.22
CA THR A 403 -0.65 -6.61 -11.09
C THR A 403 0.47 -6.65 -10.06
N PHE A 404 0.33 -5.92 -8.98
CA PHE A 404 1.24 -6.01 -7.84
C PHE A 404 1.09 -7.30 -7.02
N THR A 405 0.14 -8.19 -7.36
CA THR A 405 -0.19 -9.44 -6.66
C THR A 405 -0.80 -9.21 -5.25
N PRO A 406 -1.41 -10.23 -4.60
CA PRO A 406 -2.02 -10.04 -3.28
C PRO A 406 -1.06 -9.49 -2.21
N PRO A 407 0.19 -9.96 -2.08
CA PRO A 407 1.12 -9.36 -1.12
C PRO A 407 1.50 -7.92 -1.46
N GLY A 408 1.59 -7.56 -2.74
CA GLY A 408 1.83 -6.17 -3.15
C GLY A 408 0.64 -5.25 -2.89
N HIS A 409 -0.59 -5.76 -2.92
CA HIS A 409 -1.77 -5.00 -2.53
C HIS A 409 -1.68 -4.52 -1.08
N TRP A 410 -1.30 -5.39 -0.17
CA TRP A 410 -1.06 -5.01 1.23
C TRP A 410 0.11 -4.06 1.42
N ASN A 411 1.13 -4.12 0.54
CA ASN A 411 2.19 -3.11 0.52
C ASN A 411 1.69 -1.73 0.04
N GLN A 412 0.73 -1.70 -0.91
CA GLN A 412 0.08 -0.44 -1.31
C GLN A 412 -0.75 0.14 -0.16
N ILE A 413 -1.58 -0.67 0.50
CA ILE A 413 -2.36 -0.26 1.69
C ILE A 413 -1.43 0.27 2.79
N ALA A 414 -0.32 -0.43 3.07
CA ALA A 414 0.65 0.01 4.07
C ALA A 414 1.33 1.32 3.69
N GLN A 415 1.59 1.54 2.40
CA GLN A 415 2.16 2.80 1.88
C GLN A 415 1.19 3.97 2.09
N ASP A 416 -0.08 3.77 1.77
CA ASP A 416 -1.11 4.80 1.90
C ASP A 416 -1.37 5.12 3.39
N ALA A 417 -1.48 4.11 4.26
CA ALA A 417 -1.59 4.29 5.70
C ALA A 417 -0.34 4.95 6.33
N SER A 418 0.86 4.61 5.84
CA SER A 418 2.12 5.24 6.29
C SER A 418 2.16 6.72 5.91
N ALA A 419 1.66 7.06 4.73
CA ALA A 419 1.55 8.42 4.25
C ALA A 419 0.55 9.23 5.10
N LEU A 420 -0.65 8.68 5.34
CA LEU A 420 -1.69 9.32 6.16
C LEU A 420 -1.24 9.60 7.60
N THR A 421 -0.34 8.77 8.14
CA THR A 421 0.10 8.88 9.54
C THR A 421 1.51 9.45 9.70
N GLY A 422 2.12 9.97 8.64
CA GLY A 422 3.43 10.62 8.71
C GLY A 422 4.55 9.76 9.32
N LYS A 423 4.60 8.45 9.00
CA LYS A 423 5.62 7.56 9.60
C LYS A 423 7.03 8.00 9.30
N SER A 424 7.89 8.03 10.32
CA SER A 424 9.31 8.29 10.16
C SER A 424 9.96 7.25 9.23
N LEU A 425 11.17 7.52 8.74
CA LEU A 425 11.90 6.60 7.87
C LEU A 425 12.15 5.26 8.57
N GLU A 426 12.55 5.28 9.84
CA GLU A 426 12.81 4.09 10.64
C GLU A 426 11.55 3.28 10.92
N ASP A 427 10.44 3.95 11.23
CA ASP A 427 9.15 3.30 11.49
C ASP A 427 8.57 2.70 10.22
N ALA A 428 8.71 3.37 9.08
CA ALA A 428 8.35 2.84 7.78
C ALA A 428 9.23 1.62 7.40
N ALA A 429 10.55 1.71 7.60
CA ALA A 429 11.45 0.58 7.37
C ALA A 429 11.06 -0.64 8.20
N ARG A 430 10.70 -0.44 9.48
CA ARG A 430 10.20 -1.50 10.37
C ARG A 430 8.87 -2.07 9.89
N LEU A 431 7.89 -1.24 9.58
CA LEU A 431 6.59 -1.64 9.06
C LEU A 431 6.72 -2.54 7.84
N PHE A 432 7.41 -2.06 6.82
CA PHE A 432 7.53 -2.80 5.56
C PHE A 432 8.36 -4.08 5.71
N ALA A 433 9.35 -4.11 6.59
CA ALA A 433 10.10 -5.34 6.88
C ALA A 433 9.20 -6.37 7.57
N LEU A 434 8.47 -6.00 8.64
CA LEU A 434 7.52 -6.90 9.32
C LEU A 434 6.47 -7.44 8.36
N LEU A 435 5.85 -6.56 7.56
CA LEU A 435 4.81 -6.91 6.60
C LEU A 435 5.32 -7.93 5.57
N ASN A 436 6.45 -7.66 4.96
CA ASN A 436 6.96 -8.50 3.89
C ASN A 436 7.57 -9.81 4.39
N ILE A 437 8.19 -9.84 5.56
CA ILE A 437 8.62 -11.06 6.23
C ILE A 437 7.41 -11.96 6.52
N ALA A 438 6.33 -11.39 7.10
CA ALA A 438 5.11 -12.12 7.39
C ALA A 438 4.46 -12.68 6.12
N GLN A 439 4.39 -11.90 5.05
CA GLN A 439 3.80 -12.33 3.79
C GLN A 439 4.66 -13.37 3.04
N ALA A 440 5.98 -13.27 3.10
CA ALA A 440 6.87 -14.28 2.52
C ALA A 440 6.70 -15.64 3.21
N ASP A 441 6.59 -15.64 4.54
CA ASP A 441 6.37 -16.86 5.31
C ASP A 441 4.92 -17.37 5.14
N ALA A 442 3.93 -16.49 5.00
CA ALA A 442 2.56 -16.86 4.65
C ALA A 442 2.49 -17.58 3.28
N ALA A 443 3.27 -17.13 2.30
CA ALA A 443 3.40 -17.83 1.02
C ALA A 443 3.94 -19.25 1.19
N ILE A 444 4.98 -19.43 2.01
CA ILE A 444 5.58 -20.74 2.28
C ILE A 444 4.57 -21.64 3.00
N SER A 445 3.89 -21.13 4.03
CA SER A 445 2.86 -21.87 4.79
C SER A 445 1.68 -22.28 3.90
N SER A 446 1.18 -21.37 3.05
CA SER A 446 0.09 -21.68 2.13
C SER A 446 0.49 -22.72 1.09
N TRP A 447 1.70 -22.61 0.49
CA TRP A 447 2.19 -23.58 -0.48
C TRP A 447 2.51 -24.94 0.14
N ASP A 448 2.99 -24.96 1.39
CA ASP A 448 3.14 -26.19 2.16
C ASP A 448 1.80 -26.92 2.29
N ALA A 449 0.73 -26.26 2.70
CA ALA A 449 -0.60 -26.83 2.77
C ALA A 449 -1.11 -27.29 1.39
N LYS A 450 -0.91 -26.48 0.33
CA LYS A 450 -1.33 -26.80 -1.02
C LYS A 450 -0.74 -28.10 -1.53
N TYR A 451 0.56 -28.26 -1.42
CA TYR A 451 1.26 -29.44 -1.94
C TYR A 451 1.22 -30.64 -0.99
N GLN A 452 0.90 -30.41 0.30
CA GLN A 452 0.59 -31.48 1.25
C GLN A 452 -0.77 -32.14 0.95
N TYR A 453 -1.83 -31.32 0.82
CA TYR A 453 -3.20 -31.83 0.68
C TYR A 453 -3.64 -32.04 -0.77
N LYS A 454 -3.06 -31.30 -1.73
CA LYS A 454 -3.27 -31.44 -3.18
C LYS A 454 -4.74 -31.39 -3.60
N LEU A 455 -5.59 -30.68 -2.85
CA LEU A 455 -7.02 -30.63 -3.12
C LEU A 455 -7.31 -30.03 -4.50
N TRP A 456 -8.24 -30.64 -5.23
CA TRP A 456 -8.73 -30.16 -6.51
C TRP A 456 -9.45 -28.79 -6.40
N ARG A 457 -9.53 -28.08 -7.50
CA ARG A 457 -10.19 -26.76 -7.58
C ARG A 457 -11.70 -26.91 -7.78
N PRO A 458 -12.51 -25.90 -7.37
CA PRO A 458 -13.97 -25.90 -7.57
C PRO A 458 -14.39 -26.25 -9.01
N VAL A 459 -13.66 -25.75 -10.02
CA VAL A 459 -13.99 -26.03 -11.42
C VAL A 459 -13.92 -27.54 -11.75
N THR A 460 -12.96 -28.27 -11.21
CA THR A 460 -12.87 -29.73 -11.38
C THR A 460 -13.89 -30.42 -10.49
N ALA A 461 -13.95 -30.06 -9.21
CA ALA A 461 -14.83 -30.66 -8.22
C ALA A 461 -16.33 -30.57 -8.63
N ILE A 462 -16.77 -29.39 -9.07
CA ILE A 462 -18.19 -29.18 -9.48
C ILE A 462 -18.51 -29.93 -10.78
N ARG A 463 -17.57 -29.96 -11.73
CA ARG A 463 -17.80 -30.68 -13.00
C ARG A 463 -17.84 -32.18 -12.85
N GLU A 464 -17.17 -32.71 -11.83
CA GLU A 464 -16.99 -34.14 -11.56
C GLU A 464 -17.64 -34.58 -10.23
N ALA A 465 -18.60 -33.81 -9.71
CA ALA A 465 -19.25 -34.08 -8.43
C ALA A 465 -20.02 -35.41 -8.39
N ASP A 466 -20.33 -36.01 -9.54
CA ASP A 466 -20.87 -37.37 -9.61
C ASP A 466 -19.90 -38.46 -9.20
N LYS A 467 -18.60 -38.13 -9.02
CA LYS A 467 -17.53 -39.06 -8.64
C LYS A 467 -17.10 -38.98 -7.19
N ASP A 468 -17.51 -37.91 -6.45
CA ASP A 468 -17.01 -37.62 -5.09
C ASP A 468 -17.63 -38.48 -3.98
N ASN A 469 -18.57 -39.35 -4.32
CA ASN A 469 -19.35 -40.20 -3.43
C ASN A 469 -20.16 -39.43 -2.39
N ASN A 470 -20.44 -38.15 -2.63
CA ASN A 470 -21.22 -37.30 -1.74
C ASN A 470 -22.67 -37.22 -2.25
N PRO A 471 -23.66 -37.74 -1.50
CA PRO A 471 -25.05 -37.71 -1.94
C PRO A 471 -25.66 -36.31 -2.02
N ASN A 472 -24.99 -35.30 -1.47
CA ASN A 472 -25.46 -33.92 -1.42
C ASN A 472 -24.90 -33.06 -2.59
N THR A 473 -24.06 -33.62 -3.46
CA THR A 473 -23.46 -32.91 -4.58
C THR A 473 -24.02 -33.42 -5.91
N ILE A 474 -24.13 -32.52 -6.88
CA ILE A 474 -24.60 -32.84 -8.24
C ILE A 474 -23.65 -32.18 -9.24
N ALA A 475 -23.13 -32.96 -10.18
CA ALA A 475 -22.23 -32.47 -11.21
C ALA A 475 -22.88 -31.41 -12.12
N ASP A 476 -22.11 -30.39 -12.49
CA ASP A 476 -22.40 -29.46 -13.60
C ASP A 476 -21.20 -29.43 -14.55
N PRO A 477 -21.17 -30.29 -15.58
CA PRO A 477 -20.02 -30.40 -16.50
C PRO A 477 -19.69 -29.13 -17.27
N GLN A 478 -20.62 -28.15 -17.35
CA GLN A 478 -20.43 -26.88 -18.04
C GLN A 478 -20.10 -25.71 -17.08
N TRP A 479 -20.02 -25.99 -15.78
CA TRP A 479 -19.77 -24.93 -14.80
C TRP A 479 -18.44 -24.21 -15.07
N THR A 480 -18.48 -22.90 -15.00
CA THR A 480 -17.31 -22.02 -15.22
C THR A 480 -17.24 -20.98 -14.12
N PRO A 481 -16.07 -20.79 -13.47
CA PRO A 481 -15.92 -19.77 -12.43
C PRO A 481 -15.93 -18.35 -13.02
N LEU A 482 -16.24 -17.36 -12.19
CA LEU A 482 -16.12 -15.94 -12.54
C LEU A 482 -14.68 -15.55 -12.84
N LEU A 483 -13.73 -16.01 -12.02
CA LEU A 483 -12.31 -15.71 -12.17
C LEU A 483 -11.55 -16.91 -12.75
N VAL A 484 -10.46 -16.61 -13.45
CA VAL A 484 -9.55 -17.65 -13.94
C VAL A 484 -8.95 -18.42 -12.78
N THR A 485 -9.07 -19.74 -12.82
CA THR A 485 -8.51 -20.63 -11.79
C THR A 485 -6.98 -20.66 -11.87
N PRO A 486 -6.25 -20.34 -10.78
CA PRO A 486 -4.79 -20.39 -10.78
C PRO A 486 -4.24 -21.83 -10.86
N PRO A 487 -3.03 -22.03 -11.45
CA PRO A 487 -2.48 -23.36 -11.71
C PRO A 487 -1.73 -23.95 -10.49
N PHE A 488 -2.44 -24.18 -9.38
CA PHE A 488 -1.93 -24.83 -8.17
C PHE A 488 -3.07 -25.40 -7.33
N PRO A 489 -2.82 -26.33 -6.40
CA PRO A 489 -3.83 -26.93 -5.55
C PRO A 489 -4.65 -25.91 -4.77
N GLU A 490 -5.88 -26.29 -4.42
CA GLU A 490 -6.88 -25.38 -3.87
C GLU A 490 -6.54 -24.92 -2.45
N TYR A 491 -6.30 -25.84 -1.49
CA TYR A 491 -6.25 -25.60 -0.06
C TYR A 491 -4.82 -25.32 0.45
N THR A 492 -4.55 -24.25 1.19
CA THR A 492 -5.42 -23.14 1.64
C THR A 492 -5.53 -22.03 0.57
N SER A 493 -6.45 -21.08 0.74
CA SER A 493 -6.52 -19.86 -0.09
C SER A 493 -5.28 -18.99 0.12
N GLY A 494 -4.51 -18.74 -0.94
CA GLY A 494 -3.32 -17.87 -0.85
C GLY A 494 -3.66 -16.43 -0.49
N HIS A 495 -4.72 -15.84 -1.09
CA HIS A 495 -5.19 -14.48 -0.75
C HIS A 495 -5.54 -14.37 0.74
N SER A 496 -6.28 -15.34 1.26
CA SER A 496 -6.64 -15.38 2.67
C SER A 496 -5.41 -15.48 3.58
N THR A 497 -4.42 -16.30 3.20
CA THR A 497 -3.20 -16.46 3.99
C THR A 497 -2.33 -15.18 3.98
N PHE A 498 -2.20 -14.52 2.83
CA PHE A 498 -1.49 -13.23 2.74
C PHE A 498 -2.21 -12.15 3.55
N SER A 499 -3.53 -12.03 3.39
CA SER A 499 -4.31 -11.01 4.09
C SER A 499 -4.34 -11.24 5.60
N GLY A 500 -4.50 -12.49 6.02
CA GLY A 500 -4.41 -12.85 7.44
C GLY A 500 -3.03 -12.57 8.04
N ALA A 501 -1.93 -12.65 7.26
CA ALA A 501 -0.59 -12.32 7.75
C ALA A 501 -0.33 -10.81 7.79
N ALA A 502 -0.93 -10.04 6.90
CA ALA A 502 -0.80 -8.59 6.87
C ALA A 502 -1.56 -7.92 8.03
N GLU A 503 -2.77 -8.37 8.33
CA GLU A 503 -3.64 -7.78 9.35
C GLU A 503 -2.96 -7.58 10.72
N PRO A 504 -2.35 -8.58 11.39
CA PRO A 504 -1.70 -8.36 12.68
C PRO A 504 -0.52 -7.40 12.62
N VAL A 505 0.19 -7.35 11.49
CA VAL A 505 1.30 -6.42 11.30
C VAL A 505 0.76 -5.00 11.21
N MET A 506 -0.26 -4.76 10.39
CA MET A 506 -0.89 -3.46 10.22
C MET A 506 -1.50 -2.98 11.55
N ASN A 507 -2.24 -3.84 12.24
CA ASN A 507 -2.81 -3.55 13.56
C ASN A 507 -1.73 -3.19 14.60
N SER A 508 -0.54 -3.80 14.54
CA SER A 508 0.55 -3.50 15.48
C SER A 508 1.17 -2.12 15.30
N VAL A 509 0.97 -1.49 14.14
CA VAL A 509 1.58 -0.20 13.76
C VAL A 509 0.56 0.93 13.76
N PHE A 510 -0.68 0.67 13.32
CA PHE A 510 -1.71 1.70 13.13
C PHE A 510 -2.87 1.59 14.12
N GLY A 511 -2.97 0.49 14.88
CA GLY A 511 -4.13 0.19 15.71
C GLY A 511 -5.14 -0.70 15.02
N SER A 512 -6.06 -1.30 15.81
CA SER A 512 -7.07 -2.24 15.32
C SER A 512 -8.29 -1.55 14.69
N ASP A 513 -8.45 -0.25 14.90
CA ASP A 513 -9.62 0.54 14.50
C ASP A 513 -9.26 1.57 13.39
N PHE A 514 -8.16 1.34 12.70
CA PHE A 514 -7.71 2.21 11.61
C PHE A 514 -8.56 1.98 10.36
N GLY A 515 -9.42 2.94 10.06
CA GLY A 515 -10.22 3.00 8.83
C GLY A 515 -9.39 3.49 7.64
N PHE A 516 -9.75 3.04 6.43
CA PHE A 516 -9.07 3.48 5.22
C PHE A 516 -9.91 3.22 3.96
N ALA A 517 -9.56 3.93 2.89
CA ALA A 517 -10.09 3.67 1.55
C ALA A 517 -8.98 3.16 0.63
N ASP A 518 -9.32 2.26 -0.29
CA ASP A 518 -8.39 1.65 -1.23
C ASP A 518 -9.00 1.55 -2.64
N LYS A 519 -8.21 1.93 -3.63
CA LYS A 519 -8.58 1.89 -5.06
C LYS A 519 -8.19 0.56 -5.74
N GLY A 520 -7.49 -0.29 -5.04
CA GLY A 520 -6.95 -1.52 -5.60
C GLY A 520 -5.86 -1.28 -6.66
N ASP A 521 -5.58 -2.31 -7.47
CA ASP A 521 -4.65 -2.15 -8.59
C ASP A 521 -5.25 -1.28 -9.69
N LYS A 522 -4.41 -0.55 -10.44
CA LYS A 522 -4.78 0.36 -11.56
C LYS A 522 -5.71 -0.26 -12.62
N THR A 523 -5.82 -1.59 -12.63
CA THR A 523 -6.70 -2.32 -13.56
C THR A 523 -8.16 -2.39 -13.09
N VAL A 524 -8.43 -1.96 -11.86
CA VAL A 524 -9.78 -1.98 -11.25
C VAL A 524 -10.20 -0.54 -10.97
N ASN A 525 -11.29 -0.11 -11.60
CA ASN A 525 -11.85 1.21 -11.37
C ASN A 525 -12.96 1.13 -10.31
N SER A 526 -12.58 0.86 -9.07
CA SER A 526 -13.49 0.86 -7.93
C SER A 526 -12.75 1.27 -6.67
N LEU A 527 -13.39 2.10 -5.87
CA LEU A 527 -12.95 2.47 -4.53
C LEU A 527 -13.70 1.60 -3.53
N ARG A 528 -13.00 1.09 -2.52
CA ARG A 528 -13.59 0.37 -1.39
C ARG A 528 -13.11 0.98 -0.08
N THR A 529 -14.00 1.00 0.89
CA THR A 529 -13.73 1.52 2.24
C THR A 529 -13.79 0.39 3.26
N PHE A 530 -12.96 0.50 4.27
CA PHE A 530 -12.85 -0.50 5.32
C PHE A 530 -12.73 0.19 6.68
N ASP A 531 -13.53 -0.24 7.65
CA ASP A 531 -13.45 0.28 9.03
C ASP A 531 -12.14 -0.11 9.73
N ASN A 532 -11.50 -1.19 9.25
CA ASN A 532 -10.24 -1.70 9.80
C ASN A 532 -9.59 -2.76 8.89
N PHE A 533 -8.35 -3.13 9.21
CA PHE A 533 -7.60 -4.12 8.42
C PHE A 533 -8.19 -5.54 8.50
N ALA A 534 -8.92 -5.88 9.56
CA ALA A 534 -9.57 -7.19 9.68
C ALA A 534 -10.72 -7.33 8.67
N GLN A 535 -11.53 -6.29 8.50
CA GLN A 535 -12.60 -6.26 7.49
C GLN A 535 -12.02 -6.43 6.07
N ALA A 536 -10.94 -5.73 5.75
CA ALA A 536 -10.26 -5.85 4.45
C ALA A 536 -9.70 -7.26 4.23
N ALA A 537 -9.11 -7.87 5.26
CA ALA A 537 -8.58 -9.23 5.20
C ALA A 537 -9.70 -10.26 4.98
N ASP A 538 -10.81 -10.14 5.68
CA ASP A 538 -11.98 -11.02 5.56
C ASP A 538 -12.63 -10.86 4.18
N GLU A 539 -12.75 -9.62 3.66
CA GLU A 539 -13.26 -9.37 2.31
C GLU A 539 -12.33 -9.94 1.22
N SER A 540 -11.03 -9.77 1.36
CA SER A 540 -10.05 -10.39 0.47
C SER A 540 -10.20 -11.90 0.44
N GLY A 541 -10.45 -12.52 1.58
CA GLY A 541 -10.70 -13.95 1.70
C GLY A 541 -11.99 -14.39 0.99
N ILE A 542 -13.13 -13.81 1.34
CA ILE A 542 -14.43 -14.18 0.78
C ILE A 542 -14.52 -13.90 -0.73
N SER A 543 -13.77 -12.92 -1.23
CA SER A 543 -13.68 -12.58 -2.65
C SER A 543 -13.39 -13.79 -3.54
N ARG A 544 -12.67 -14.77 -3.00
CA ARG A 544 -12.23 -15.97 -3.73
C ARG A 544 -13.38 -16.96 -3.96
N LEU A 545 -14.35 -16.99 -3.04
CA LEU A 545 -15.56 -17.78 -3.19
C LEU A 545 -16.47 -17.14 -4.24
N TYR A 546 -16.65 -15.80 -4.19
CA TYR A 546 -17.37 -15.05 -5.21
C TYR A 546 -16.72 -15.19 -6.59
N GLY A 547 -15.41 -15.33 -6.64
CA GLY A 547 -14.64 -15.64 -7.83
C GLY A 547 -14.77 -17.08 -8.34
N GLY A 548 -15.30 -18.01 -7.53
CA GLY A 548 -15.51 -19.41 -7.89
C GLY A 548 -14.23 -20.27 -7.90
N ILE A 549 -13.21 -19.91 -7.14
CA ILE A 549 -11.90 -20.56 -7.23
C ILE A 549 -11.39 -21.14 -5.90
N HIS A 550 -12.11 -20.94 -4.80
CA HIS A 550 -11.81 -21.51 -3.48
C HIS A 550 -13.08 -21.94 -2.75
N PHE A 551 -12.94 -22.89 -1.80
CA PHE A 551 -13.96 -23.32 -0.86
C PHE A 551 -13.89 -22.53 0.46
N MET A 552 -14.95 -22.56 1.27
CA MET A 552 -15.05 -21.80 2.51
C MET A 552 -13.97 -22.22 3.53
N THR A 553 -13.75 -23.51 3.74
CA THR A 553 -12.71 -24.00 4.67
C THR A 553 -11.32 -23.49 4.25
N ALA A 554 -11.00 -23.48 2.96
CA ALA A 554 -9.72 -22.97 2.49
C ALA A 554 -9.54 -21.47 2.74
N ASN A 555 -10.64 -20.70 2.73
CA ASN A 555 -10.64 -19.29 3.10
C ASN A 555 -10.40 -19.11 4.61
N VAL A 556 -11.23 -19.74 5.44
CA VAL A 556 -11.18 -19.59 6.91
C VAL A 556 -9.84 -20.07 7.45
N ASP A 557 -9.37 -21.23 7.03
CA ASP A 557 -8.10 -21.80 7.48
C ASP A 557 -6.90 -21.01 6.93
N GLY A 558 -7.03 -20.43 5.74
CA GLY A 558 -6.04 -19.53 5.17
C GLY A 558 -5.87 -18.26 6.01
N LEU A 559 -6.96 -17.57 6.34
CA LEU A 559 -6.94 -16.40 7.23
C LEU A 559 -6.34 -16.75 8.60
N SER A 560 -6.78 -17.85 9.20
CA SER A 560 -6.28 -18.29 10.51
C SER A 560 -4.78 -18.60 10.49
N SER A 561 -4.31 -19.36 9.50
CA SER A 561 -2.89 -19.65 9.31
C SER A 561 -2.08 -18.37 9.10
N GLY A 562 -2.58 -17.46 8.26
CA GLY A 562 -1.96 -16.16 8.03
C GLY A 562 -1.85 -15.33 9.31
N ARG A 563 -2.95 -15.18 10.07
CA ARG A 563 -2.96 -14.48 11.37
C ARG A 563 -1.92 -15.05 12.35
N ASN A 564 -1.77 -16.37 12.38
CA ASN A 564 -0.74 -17.01 13.22
C ASN A 564 0.67 -16.64 12.75
N VAL A 565 0.94 -16.61 11.45
CA VAL A 565 2.23 -16.17 10.88
C VAL A 565 2.49 -14.70 11.21
N GLY A 566 1.54 -13.81 10.95
CA GLY A 566 1.69 -12.38 11.21
C GLY A 566 1.93 -12.09 12.70
N ASN A 567 1.14 -12.69 13.58
CA ASN A 567 1.32 -12.58 15.04
C ASN A 567 2.70 -13.10 15.48
N TYR A 568 3.16 -14.23 14.93
CA TYR A 568 4.47 -14.78 15.24
C TYR A 568 5.59 -13.80 14.86
N VAL A 569 5.51 -13.19 13.69
CA VAL A 569 6.50 -12.20 13.24
C VAL A 569 6.48 -10.96 14.13
N VAL A 570 5.31 -10.38 14.38
CA VAL A 570 5.16 -9.21 15.26
C VAL A 570 5.68 -9.48 16.68
N GLN A 571 5.44 -10.69 17.22
CA GLN A 571 5.83 -11.04 18.58
C GLN A 571 7.31 -11.39 18.73
N ASN A 572 8.03 -11.73 17.69
CA ASN A 572 9.39 -12.27 17.81
C ASN A 572 10.46 -11.47 17.10
N PHE A 573 10.11 -10.55 16.19
CA PHE A 573 11.08 -9.84 15.35
C PHE A 573 10.95 -8.33 15.46
N LEU A 574 12.02 -7.61 15.15
CA LEU A 574 12.14 -6.15 15.01
C LEU A 574 11.57 -5.39 16.23
N LYS A 575 11.91 -5.84 17.43
CA LYS A 575 11.45 -5.26 18.70
C LYS A 575 12.07 -3.88 18.97
N ALA A 576 11.29 -3.03 19.68
CA ALA A 576 11.76 -1.77 20.23
C ALA A 576 12.71 -1.99 21.42
#